data_4365418ca36b7c1c5f16098f9e2df1f4
#
_entry.id   4365418ca36b7c1c5f16098f9e2df1f4
#
_cell.length_a   1.000
_cell.length_b   1.000
_cell.length_c   1.000
_cell.angle_alpha   90.00
_cell.angle_beta   90.00
_cell.angle_gamma   90.00
#
_symmetry.space_group_name_H-M   'P 1'
#
loop_
_entity.id
_entity.type
_entity.pdbx_description
1 polymer ?
#
loop_
_entity_poly.entity_id
_entity_poly.type
_entity_poly.pdbx_seq_one_letter_code
_entity_poly.pdbx_strand_id
1 'polypeptide(L)'
;MALIKCDNISLGYEGRTILKDLNFSLNGGEYLCIVGENGAGKSTLIKTILGLKKPMKGTIETGDNLKRTEIGYMPQQTDAQKDFPASVYEVVISGRLNSLGMKPFFGRRDKADVMDKLRLMGIENLKNKCFHDLSGGQKQLSLIHI
;
A
#
# COMPACT_ATOMS: atom_id res chain seq x y z
N MET A 1 -1.33 -5.68 -21.68
CA MET A 1 -1.63 -4.24 -21.54
C MET A 1 -0.97 -3.71 -20.27
N ALA A 2 -0.61 -2.42 -20.23
CA ALA A 2 0.02 -1.85 -19.04
C ALA A 2 -0.99 -1.75 -17.90
N LEU A 3 -0.61 -2.20 -16.71
CA LEU A 3 -1.38 -2.04 -15.47
C LEU A 3 -1.40 -0.57 -15.01
N ILE A 4 -0.27 0.12 -15.20
CA ILE A 4 -0.12 1.53 -14.86
C ILE A 4 0.64 2.20 -16.00
N LYS A 5 0.14 3.33 -16.48
CA LYS A 5 0.81 4.15 -17.48
C LYS A 5 0.91 5.59 -16.97
N CYS A 6 2.10 6.12 -16.99
CA CYS A 6 2.40 7.51 -16.61
C CYS A 6 2.85 8.28 -17.85
N ASP A 7 2.12 9.34 -18.19
CA ASP A 7 2.40 10.20 -19.35
C ASP A 7 2.72 11.61 -18.88
N ASN A 8 3.94 12.08 -19.18
CA ASN A 8 4.44 13.44 -18.93
C ASN A 8 4.21 13.95 -17.49
N ILE A 9 4.38 13.05 -16.51
CA ILE A 9 4.14 13.37 -15.12
C ILE A 9 5.18 14.36 -14.60
N SER A 10 4.68 15.46 -14.05
CA SER A 10 5.50 16.40 -13.26
C SER A 10 4.95 16.47 -11.85
N LEU A 11 5.85 16.36 -10.87
CA LEU A 11 5.55 16.30 -9.44
C LEU A 11 6.25 17.41 -8.68
N GLY A 12 5.61 17.89 -7.62
CA GLY A 12 6.20 18.92 -6.77
C GLY A 12 5.39 19.23 -5.53
N TYR A 13 5.88 20.18 -4.76
CA TYR A 13 5.25 20.75 -3.58
C TYR A 13 5.31 22.26 -3.64
N GLU A 14 4.23 22.95 -3.22
CA GLU A 14 4.18 24.41 -3.06
C GLU A 14 4.74 25.20 -4.25
N GLY A 15 4.40 24.75 -5.46
CA GLY A 15 4.86 25.40 -6.69
C GLY A 15 6.29 25.01 -7.14
N ARG A 16 7.05 24.28 -6.35
CA ARG A 16 8.37 23.77 -6.76
C ARG A 16 8.25 22.41 -7.40
N THR A 17 8.71 22.28 -8.65
CA THR A 17 8.76 21.00 -9.35
C THR A 17 9.97 20.20 -8.90
N ILE A 18 9.76 18.95 -8.47
CA ILE A 18 10.80 18.01 -8.04
C ILE A 18 11.15 17.03 -9.16
N LEU A 19 10.14 16.53 -9.86
CA LEU A 19 10.28 15.63 -11.00
C LEU A 19 9.54 16.21 -12.19
N LYS A 20 10.12 16.11 -13.38
CA LYS A 20 9.53 16.62 -14.63
C LYS A 20 9.50 15.53 -15.69
N ASP A 21 8.47 15.59 -16.51
CA ASP A 21 8.35 14.88 -17.79
C ASP A 21 8.62 13.36 -17.66
N LEU A 22 8.17 12.78 -16.55
CA LEU A 22 8.35 11.36 -16.27
C LEU A 22 7.37 10.54 -17.09
N ASN A 23 7.90 9.62 -17.89
CA ASN A 23 7.14 8.70 -18.72
C ASN A 23 7.55 7.28 -18.43
N PHE A 24 6.62 6.40 -18.08
CA PHE A 24 6.85 4.96 -17.96
C PHE A 24 5.53 4.20 -17.98
N SER A 25 5.65 2.90 -18.21
CA SER A 25 4.55 1.96 -18.06
C SER A 25 5.00 0.76 -17.23
N LEU A 26 4.06 0.16 -16.51
CA LEU A 26 4.27 -1.06 -15.72
C LEU A 26 3.26 -2.11 -16.18
N ASN A 27 3.74 -3.26 -16.61
CA ASN A 27 2.92 -4.38 -17.03
C ASN A 27 2.78 -5.42 -15.93
N GLY A 28 1.81 -6.34 -16.07
CA GLY A 28 1.67 -7.46 -15.16
C GLY A 28 2.95 -8.30 -15.07
N GLY A 29 3.36 -8.65 -13.86
CA GLY A 29 4.58 -9.43 -13.60
C GLY A 29 5.89 -8.64 -13.63
N GLU A 30 5.87 -7.33 -13.89
CA GLU A 30 7.07 -6.48 -13.88
C GLU A 30 7.32 -5.88 -12.50
N TYR A 31 8.59 -5.55 -12.24
CA TYR A 31 9.05 -4.80 -11.08
C TYR A 31 9.51 -3.40 -11.49
N LEU A 32 9.01 -2.39 -10.81
CA LEU A 32 9.51 -1.01 -10.94
C LEU A 32 10.33 -0.64 -9.71
N CYS A 33 11.62 -0.44 -9.90
CA CYS A 33 12.51 0.04 -8.84
C CYS A 33 12.71 1.55 -8.96
N ILE A 34 12.36 2.30 -7.91
CA ILE A 34 12.53 3.75 -7.85
C ILE A 34 13.72 4.07 -6.95
N VAL A 35 14.83 4.51 -7.55
CA VAL A 35 16.09 4.81 -6.87
C VAL A 35 16.37 6.31 -6.95
N GLY A 36 17.02 6.85 -5.94
CA GLY A 36 17.44 8.26 -5.89
C GLY A 36 17.71 8.73 -4.48
N GLU A 37 18.25 9.92 -4.34
CA GLU A 37 18.58 10.55 -3.06
C GLU A 37 17.34 10.84 -2.19
N ASN A 38 17.58 11.13 -0.90
CA ASN A 38 16.52 11.58 -0.01
C ASN A 38 15.99 12.94 -0.49
N GLY A 39 14.66 13.08 -0.55
CA GLY A 39 14.06 14.30 -1.10
C GLY A 39 13.83 14.30 -2.62
N ALA A 40 14.36 13.34 -3.38
CA ALA A 40 14.23 13.25 -4.84
C ALA A 40 12.78 13.01 -5.35
N GLY A 41 11.78 12.94 -4.47
CA GLY A 41 10.38 12.81 -4.88
C GLY A 41 9.86 11.36 -4.98
N LYS A 42 10.64 10.35 -4.58
CA LYS A 42 10.25 8.92 -4.63
C LYS A 42 8.89 8.65 -3.97
N SER A 43 8.74 9.08 -2.72
CA SER A 43 7.47 8.90 -1.98
C SER A 43 6.32 9.72 -2.57
N THR A 44 6.62 10.87 -3.17
CA THR A 44 5.63 11.70 -3.87
C THR A 44 5.14 10.99 -5.12
N LEU A 45 6.05 10.37 -5.89
CA LEU A 45 5.69 9.58 -7.07
C LEU A 45 4.78 8.41 -6.69
N ILE A 46 5.16 7.61 -5.69
CA ILE A 46 4.34 6.51 -5.20
C ILE A 46 2.94 6.99 -4.80
N LYS A 47 2.86 8.04 -3.97
CA LYS A 47 1.56 8.61 -3.56
C LYS A 47 0.73 9.10 -4.74
N THR A 48 1.38 9.61 -5.79
CA THR A 48 0.67 10.06 -6.99
C THR A 48 0.17 8.89 -7.82
N ILE A 49 0.96 7.83 -7.98
CA ILE A 49 0.53 6.57 -8.63
C ILE A 49 -0.70 5.99 -7.92
N LEU A 50 -0.69 5.99 -6.59
CA LEU A 50 -1.81 5.52 -5.77
C LEU A 50 -3.04 6.45 -5.78
N GLY A 51 -2.94 7.61 -6.43
CA GLY A 51 -4.01 8.61 -6.46
C GLY A 51 -4.21 9.37 -5.14
N LEU A 52 -3.29 9.21 -4.18
CA LEU A 52 -3.30 9.95 -2.90
C LEU A 52 -2.85 11.41 -3.08
N LYS A 53 -2.21 11.71 -4.19
CA LYS A 53 -1.80 13.07 -4.59
C LYS A 53 -2.04 13.25 -6.08
N LYS A 54 -2.46 14.44 -6.49
CA LYS A 54 -2.58 14.79 -7.92
C LYS A 54 -1.22 15.20 -8.47
N PRO A 55 -0.86 14.80 -9.70
CA PRO A 55 0.30 15.34 -10.38
C PRO A 55 0.12 16.83 -10.68
N MET A 56 1.21 17.59 -10.81
CA MET A 56 1.18 18.99 -11.27
C MET A 56 0.87 19.06 -12.76
N LYS A 57 1.40 18.09 -13.54
CA LYS A 57 1.15 17.93 -14.97
C LYS A 57 1.14 16.44 -15.31
N GLY A 58 0.56 16.11 -16.45
CA GLY A 58 0.49 14.76 -16.97
C GLY A 58 -0.66 13.94 -16.42
N THR A 59 -0.74 12.69 -16.84
CA THR A 59 -1.82 11.77 -16.47
C THR A 59 -1.27 10.41 -16.03
N ILE A 60 -1.98 9.78 -15.07
CA ILE A 60 -1.73 8.39 -14.66
C ILE A 60 -2.99 7.61 -14.96
N GLU A 61 -2.84 6.62 -15.80
CA GLU A 61 -3.90 5.70 -16.20
C GLU A 61 -3.67 4.31 -15.59
N THR A 62 -4.73 3.70 -15.10
CA THR A 62 -4.74 2.29 -14.70
C THR A 62 -5.42 1.49 -15.81
N GLY A 63 -4.72 0.47 -16.33
CA GLY A 63 -5.22 -0.43 -17.38
C GLY A 63 -5.73 -1.76 -16.81
N ASP A 64 -6.13 -2.65 -17.73
CA ASP A 64 -6.52 -4.03 -17.45
C ASP A 64 -7.59 -4.20 -16.37
N ASN A 65 -8.52 -3.24 -16.28
CA ASN A 65 -9.57 -3.17 -15.25
C ASN A 65 -9.03 -3.08 -13.80
N LEU A 66 -7.75 -2.72 -13.60
CA LEU A 66 -7.18 -2.52 -12.29
C LEU A 66 -7.87 -1.37 -11.56
N LYS A 67 -8.58 -1.70 -10.49
CA LYS A 67 -9.19 -0.70 -9.62
C LYS A 67 -8.15 -0.18 -8.63
N ARG A 68 -8.17 1.10 -8.35
CA ARG A 68 -7.26 1.71 -7.36
C ARG A 68 -7.39 1.06 -5.98
N THR A 69 -8.55 0.51 -5.64
CA THR A 69 -8.80 -0.24 -4.41
C THR A 69 -8.13 -1.62 -4.37
N GLU A 70 -7.60 -2.09 -5.49
CA GLU A 70 -6.87 -3.36 -5.59
C GLU A 70 -5.35 -3.17 -5.50
N ILE A 71 -4.89 -1.92 -5.39
CA ILE A 71 -3.47 -1.59 -5.22
C ILE A 71 -3.15 -1.54 -3.73
N GLY A 72 -2.38 -2.52 -3.24
CA GLY A 72 -1.85 -2.51 -1.88
C GLY A 72 -0.71 -1.50 -1.73
N TYR A 73 -0.73 -0.73 -0.67
CA TYR A 73 0.34 0.20 -0.32
C TYR A 73 0.90 -0.10 1.06
N MET A 74 2.19 -0.38 1.12
CA MET A 74 2.91 -0.55 2.38
C MET A 74 3.81 0.66 2.60
N PRO A 75 3.41 1.61 3.45
CA PRO A 75 4.24 2.78 3.76
C PRO A 75 5.48 2.38 4.56
N GLN A 76 6.51 3.21 4.49
CA GLN A 76 7.62 3.14 5.42
C GLN A 76 7.08 3.37 6.84
N GLN A 77 7.44 2.51 7.79
CA GLN A 77 6.99 2.63 9.17
C GLN A 77 7.41 3.99 9.76
N THR A 78 6.46 4.73 10.28
CA THR A 78 6.70 5.94 11.07
C THR A 78 6.75 5.61 12.56
N ASP A 79 7.41 6.43 13.36
CA ASP A 79 7.48 6.24 14.82
C ASP A 79 6.09 6.20 15.47
N ALA A 80 5.13 6.96 14.95
CA ALA A 80 3.74 6.95 15.41
C ALA A 80 3.03 5.59 15.24
N GLN A 81 3.49 4.73 14.33
CA GLN A 81 2.94 3.38 14.14
C GLN A 81 3.57 2.35 15.08
N LYS A 82 4.66 2.72 15.78
CA LYS A 82 5.35 1.80 16.71
C LYS A 82 4.52 1.54 17.97
N ASP A 83 3.72 2.50 18.41
CA ASP A 83 2.96 2.43 19.66
C ASP A 83 1.46 2.14 19.47
N PHE A 84 1.08 1.64 18.29
CA PHE A 84 -0.32 1.33 18.02
C PHE A 84 -0.76 0.08 18.80
N PRO A 85 -1.68 0.21 19.79
CA PRO A 85 -2.05 -0.86 20.72
C PRO A 85 -3.08 -1.82 20.10
N ALA A 86 -2.80 -2.36 18.93
CA ALA A 86 -3.66 -3.33 18.27
C ALA A 86 -2.99 -4.70 18.19
N SER A 87 -3.77 -5.75 18.26
CA SER A 87 -3.32 -7.11 18.00
C SER A 87 -2.97 -7.30 16.51
N VAL A 88 -2.13 -8.29 16.23
CA VAL A 88 -1.85 -8.71 14.83
C VAL A 88 -3.13 -8.99 14.06
N TYR A 89 -4.09 -9.66 14.69
CA TYR A 89 -5.38 -9.95 14.08
C TYR A 89 -6.15 -8.68 13.70
N GLU A 90 -6.20 -7.68 14.57
CA GLU A 90 -6.89 -6.41 14.31
C GLU A 90 -6.23 -5.63 13.18
N VAL A 91 -4.90 -5.65 13.12
CA VAL A 91 -4.17 -5.02 12.01
C VAL A 91 -4.50 -5.71 10.69
N VAL A 92 -4.43 -7.04 10.64
CA VAL A 92 -4.70 -7.79 9.39
C VAL A 92 -6.16 -7.65 8.95
N ILE A 93 -7.13 -7.70 9.88
CA ILE A 93 -8.55 -7.55 9.49
C ILE A 93 -8.89 -6.13 9.05
N SER A 94 -8.14 -5.12 9.52
CA SER A 94 -8.35 -3.73 9.09
C SER A 94 -8.13 -3.53 7.59
N GLY A 95 -7.28 -4.34 6.97
CA GLY A 95 -7.08 -4.32 5.52
C GLY A 95 -8.32 -4.72 4.71
N ARG A 96 -9.29 -5.38 5.35
CA ARG A 96 -10.58 -5.72 4.74
C ARG A 96 -11.60 -4.57 4.81
N LEU A 97 -11.24 -3.42 5.40
CA LEU A 97 -12.17 -2.27 5.52
C LEU A 97 -12.73 -1.83 4.16
N ASN A 98 -11.90 -1.82 3.11
CA ASN A 98 -12.34 -1.46 1.77
C ASN A 98 -13.39 -2.42 1.19
N SER A 99 -13.41 -3.67 1.64
CA SER A 99 -14.36 -4.69 1.20
C SER A 99 -15.66 -4.71 1.99
N LEU A 100 -15.72 -4.02 3.14
CA LEU A 100 -16.92 -3.95 3.97
C LEU A 100 -18.06 -3.17 3.30
N GLY A 101 -17.74 -2.17 2.46
CA GLY A 101 -18.72 -1.26 1.91
C GLY A 101 -19.52 -0.57 3.02
N MET A 102 -20.86 -0.75 3.04
CA MET A 102 -21.75 -0.19 4.06
C MET A 102 -22.01 -1.11 5.26
N LYS A 103 -21.33 -2.26 5.35
CA LYS A 103 -21.55 -3.20 6.47
C LYS A 103 -20.83 -2.69 7.72
N PRO A 104 -21.47 -2.67 8.91
CA PRO A 104 -20.88 -2.15 10.14
C PRO A 104 -19.84 -3.11 10.77
N PHE A 105 -19.86 -4.40 10.42
CA PHE A 105 -19.01 -5.43 11.04
C PHE A 105 -18.45 -6.42 10.03
N PHE A 106 -17.29 -6.97 10.34
CA PHE A 106 -16.68 -8.08 9.58
C PHE A 106 -17.48 -9.36 9.72
N GLY A 107 -17.81 -9.98 8.58
CA GLY A 107 -18.54 -11.22 8.52
C GLY A 107 -17.67 -12.46 8.82
N ARG A 108 -18.32 -13.64 8.85
CA ARG A 108 -17.61 -14.92 9.04
C ARG A 108 -16.56 -15.18 7.95
N ARG A 109 -16.84 -14.80 6.71
CA ARG A 109 -15.91 -14.93 5.57
C ARG A 109 -14.66 -14.07 5.77
N ASP A 110 -14.83 -12.80 6.16
CA ASP A 110 -13.69 -11.91 6.40
C ASP A 110 -12.78 -12.46 7.49
N LYS A 111 -13.36 -12.98 8.57
CA LYS A 111 -12.60 -13.60 9.67
C LYS A 111 -11.88 -14.88 9.24
N ALA A 112 -12.51 -15.71 8.40
CA ALA A 112 -11.88 -16.92 7.86
C ALA A 112 -10.71 -16.56 6.95
N ASP A 113 -10.89 -15.62 6.02
CA ASP A 113 -9.84 -15.14 5.11
C ASP A 113 -8.62 -14.61 5.88
N VAL A 114 -8.84 -13.84 6.96
CA VAL A 114 -7.78 -13.35 7.82
C VAL A 114 -6.99 -14.51 8.46
N MET A 115 -7.70 -15.52 8.99
CA MET A 115 -7.05 -16.68 9.59
C MET A 115 -6.23 -17.47 8.56
N ASP A 116 -6.74 -17.65 7.36
CA ASP A 116 -6.03 -18.33 6.28
C ASP A 116 -4.77 -17.56 5.85
N LYS A 117 -4.85 -16.21 5.81
CA LYS A 117 -3.68 -15.37 5.54
C LYS A 117 -2.62 -15.51 6.64
N LEU A 118 -3.01 -15.47 7.91
CA LEU A 118 -2.10 -15.64 9.04
C LEU A 118 -1.41 -17.02 9.02
N ARG A 119 -2.15 -18.09 8.64
CA ARG A 119 -1.58 -19.43 8.45
C ARG A 119 -0.61 -19.48 7.30
N LEU A 120 -0.98 -18.93 6.14
CA LEU A 120 -0.13 -18.87 4.95
C LEU A 120 1.22 -18.19 5.26
N MET A 121 1.19 -17.16 6.11
CA MET A 121 2.38 -16.41 6.54
C MET A 121 3.14 -17.07 7.71
N GLY A 122 2.62 -18.14 8.28
CA GLY A 122 3.23 -18.84 9.44
C GLY A 122 3.20 -18.02 10.73
N ILE A 123 2.30 -17.05 10.86
CA ILE A 123 2.18 -16.15 12.02
C ILE A 123 0.84 -16.28 12.77
N GLU A 124 0.09 -17.35 12.56
CA GLU A 124 -1.20 -17.58 13.25
C GLU A 124 -1.05 -17.59 14.77
N ASN A 125 0.06 -18.13 15.29
CA ASN A 125 0.37 -18.15 16.71
C ASN A 125 0.58 -16.75 17.32
N LEU A 126 0.80 -15.74 16.48
CA LEU A 126 1.03 -14.35 16.90
C LEU A 126 -0.25 -13.51 16.86
N LYS A 127 -1.39 -14.04 16.42
CA LYS A 127 -2.62 -13.30 16.16
C LYS A 127 -3.10 -12.40 17.31
N ASN A 128 -2.89 -12.86 18.54
CA ASN A 128 -3.31 -12.13 19.74
C ASN A 128 -2.20 -11.26 20.35
N LYS A 129 -0.98 -11.32 19.81
CA LYS A 129 0.11 -10.45 20.27
C LYS A 129 -0.12 -9.03 19.84
N CYS A 130 0.33 -8.08 20.65
CA CYS A 130 0.37 -6.67 20.26
C CYS A 130 1.29 -6.52 19.03
N PHE A 131 0.82 -5.81 18.02
CA PHE A 131 1.59 -5.54 16.80
C PHE A 131 2.92 -4.84 17.10
N HIS A 132 2.95 -4.00 18.14
CA HIS A 132 4.15 -3.34 18.63
C HIS A 132 5.27 -4.33 19.00
N ASP A 133 4.93 -5.45 19.63
CA ASP A 133 5.88 -6.44 20.16
C ASP A 133 6.50 -7.35 19.10
N LEU A 134 6.09 -7.21 17.85
CA LEU A 134 6.61 -8.00 16.73
C LEU A 134 7.98 -7.49 16.27
N SER A 135 8.83 -8.42 15.83
CA SER A 135 10.04 -8.06 15.08
C SER A 135 9.69 -7.35 13.77
N GLY A 136 10.63 -6.57 13.22
CA GLY A 136 10.42 -5.84 11.95
C GLY A 136 9.94 -6.76 10.81
N GLY A 137 10.52 -7.95 10.67
CA GLY A 137 10.11 -8.95 9.69
C GLY A 137 8.70 -9.48 9.93
N GLN A 138 8.32 -9.76 11.18
CA GLN A 138 6.96 -10.19 11.52
C GLN A 138 5.92 -9.10 11.27
N LYS A 139 6.25 -7.84 11.55
CA LYS A 139 5.41 -6.68 11.19
C LYS A 139 5.18 -6.61 9.68
N GLN A 140 6.24 -6.79 8.91
CA GLN A 140 6.18 -6.78 7.45
C GLN A 140 5.29 -7.89 6.92
N LEU A 141 5.46 -9.13 7.41
CA LEU A 141 4.61 -10.27 7.04
C LEU A 141 3.12 -10.01 7.35
N SER A 142 2.81 -9.36 8.46
CA SER A 142 1.42 -9.01 8.83
C SER A 142 0.79 -7.98 7.89
N LEU A 143 1.58 -7.14 7.22
CA LEU A 143 1.11 -6.07 6.33
C LEU A 143 1.05 -6.48 4.85
N ILE A 144 1.85 -7.45 4.41
CA ILE A 144 1.97 -7.81 2.98
C ILE A 144 0.68 -8.41 2.41
N HIS A 145 -0.21 -8.99 3.22
CA HIS A 145 -1.39 -9.73 2.76
C HIS A 145 -2.73 -9.05 3.11
N ILE A 146 -2.68 -7.78 3.41
CA ILE A 146 -3.86 -6.95 3.54
C ILE A 146 -4.24 -6.39 2.18
#